data_be9976d9921c67d54b81359a3af73df7
#
_entry.id   be9976d9921c67d54b81359a3af73df7
#
_cell.length_a   1.000
_cell.length_b   1.000
_cell.length_c   1.000
_cell.angle_alpha   90.00
_cell.angle_beta   90.00
_cell.angle_gamma   90.00
#
_symmetry.space_group_name_H-M   'P 1'
#
loop_
_entity.id
_entity.type
_entity.pdbx_description
1 polymer ?
#
loop_
_entity_poly.entity_id
_entity_poly.type
_entity_poly.pdbx_seq_one_letter_code
_entity_poly.pdbx_strand_id
1 'polypeptide(L)'
;MTTGTTPTAATLKGTSTVRARCGGALATLALVLGVLTGVVPGSSAGATGPPPLTGITQITSGAMHSCALLNSGSVRCWGDNGFGQLGNGTTRDASVPLAVAGITNAVAIDSASTSLSTCAVLATGGVRCWGRNHHGQLGNGTTTDSTTPVAVSNITGATSIAAGQDHTCVALSNGEARCWGWNNRGQLGNGTTTDTLVPATVTGLTGAAAVSAGGGHTCAALTDQSVRCWGSNAWGALGNGSSATDSKVPVMVSGISTATAISSGFAHTCATLTSGGVRCWGQNIDGQLGDGTTTDSTTPVAVSNITNATSVSGGYQHSCVRLADGGASCWGYNYAGLLGDGTTTDSTTPVTVSSLGSATKMAAGQSQSCALLSTGQGRCWGYNGSGQLGNGTIAASPLPTVVVGVCEAAPDPGFIDVSTGANYYNAVAWLVRAGITGGTAPGKYSPNAKVTRAQMAVFLKANTDRKSVV
;
A
#
# COMPACT_ATOMS: atom_id res chain seq x y z
N MET A 1 48.64 -39.72 -48.88
CA MET A 1 47.40 -40.47 -48.69
C MET A 1 47.10 -40.50 -47.22
N THR A 2 46.27 -39.61 -46.74
CA THR A 2 45.77 -39.62 -45.38
C THR A 2 44.30 -39.12 -45.44
N THR A 3 43.41 -40.04 -45.17
CA THR A 3 41.99 -39.89 -45.21
C THR A 3 41.47 -39.14 -43.94
N GLY A 4 40.82 -37.99 -44.15
CA GLY A 4 40.18 -37.27 -43.10
C GLY A 4 38.80 -37.84 -42.78
N THR A 5 38.53 -38.06 -41.51
CA THR A 5 37.20 -38.42 -40.98
C THR A 5 36.53 -37.17 -40.42
N THR A 6 35.38 -36.85 -41.00
CA THR A 6 34.43 -35.83 -40.50
C THR A 6 33.71 -36.35 -39.26
N PRO A 7 33.47 -35.55 -38.20
CA PRO A 7 32.62 -35.97 -37.09
C PRO A 7 31.13 -35.72 -37.40
N THR A 8 30.36 -36.74 -37.14
CA THR A 8 28.89 -36.80 -37.24
C THR A 8 28.22 -35.87 -36.23
N ALA A 9 27.25 -35.09 -36.69
CA ALA A 9 26.42 -34.23 -35.86
C ALA A 9 25.48 -35.07 -34.99
N ALA A 10 25.56 -34.88 -33.68
CA ALA A 10 24.61 -35.44 -32.71
C ALA A 10 23.35 -34.60 -32.66
N THR A 11 22.20 -35.22 -32.96
CA THR A 11 20.87 -34.62 -32.88
C THR A 11 20.42 -34.61 -31.43
N LEU A 12 20.40 -33.43 -30.80
CA LEU A 12 19.80 -33.25 -29.49
C LEU A 12 18.31 -32.98 -29.67
N LYS A 13 17.48 -34.00 -29.44
CA LYS A 13 16.02 -33.84 -29.19
C LYS A 13 15.85 -33.61 -27.68
N GLY A 14 15.49 -32.39 -27.31
CA GLY A 14 15.09 -32.07 -25.95
C GLY A 14 14.23 -30.81 -25.94
N THR A 15 12.93 -30.97 -25.97
CA THR A 15 11.99 -29.87 -25.71
C THR A 15 11.88 -29.66 -24.19
N SER A 16 12.56 -28.63 -23.70
CA SER A 16 12.44 -28.20 -22.31
C SER A 16 11.40 -27.08 -22.21
N THR A 17 10.22 -27.40 -21.70
CA THR A 17 9.18 -26.42 -21.39
C THR A 17 9.45 -25.84 -20.01
N VAL A 18 9.90 -24.58 -19.96
CA VAL A 18 10.03 -23.82 -18.71
C VAL A 18 8.67 -23.19 -18.41
N ARG A 19 8.03 -23.64 -17.32
CA ARG A 19 6.78 -23.05 -16.81
C ARG A 19 7.11 -22.01 -15.75
N ALA A 20 6.89 -20.72 -16.05
CA ALA A 20 6.89 -19.66 -15.05
C ALA A 20 5.47 -19.50 -14.49
N ARG A 21 5.30 -19.65 -13.19
CA ARG A 21 4.05 -19.34 -12.49
C ARG A 21 4.15 -17.91 -11.93
N CYS A 22 3.60 -16.93 -12.65
CA CYS A 22 3.11 -15.70 -12.05
C CYS A 22 1.61 -15.88 -11.86
N GLY A 23 1.08 -15.55 -10.66
CA GLY A 23 -0.28 -15.88 -10.25
C GLY A 23 -1.34 -15.67 -11.33
N GLY A 24 -1.94 -16.74 -11.79
CA GLY A 24 -3.16 -16.77 -12.57
C GLY A 24 -3.07 -16.84 -14.08
N ALA A 25 -1.91 -16.69 -14.73
CA ALA A 25 -1.79 -16.87 -16.19
C ALA A 25 -0.58 -17.73 -16.57
N LEU A 26 -0.82 -18.83 -17.26
CA LEU A 26 0.21 -19.68 -17.87
C LEU A 26 0.67 -19.04 -19.18
N ALA A 27 1.85 -18.42 -19.20
CA ALA A 27 2.53 -18.05 -20.44
C ALA A 27 3.42 -19.20 -20.88
N THR A 28 3.07 -19.88 -21.96
CA THR A 28 3.89 -20.89 -22.62
C THR A 28 4.76 -20.22 -23.66
N LEU A 29 6.08 -20.15 -23.45
CA LEU A 29 7.04 -19.71 -24.45
C LEU A 29 7.61 -20.96 -25.16
N ALA A 30 7.18 -21.19 -26.41
CA ALA A 30 7.75 -22.23 -27.26
C ALA A 30 8.94 -21.63 -28.03
N LEU A 31 10.14 -22.14 -27.79
CA LEU A 31 11.34 -21.81 -28.56
C LEU A 31 11.44 -22.83 -29.71
N VAL A 32 11.14 -22.43 -30.94
CA VAL A 32 11.36 -23.23 -32.14
C VAL A 32 12.70 -22.78 -32.77
N LEU A 33 13.71 -23.63 -32.74
CA LEU A 33 14.90 -23.46 -33.59
C LEU A 33 14.53 -23.92 -35.01
N GLY A 34 14.23 -22.98 -35.89
CA GLY A 34 14.09 -23.21 -37.32
C GLY A 34 15.23 -22.55 -38.08
N VAL A 35 15.83 -23.31 -39.04
CA VAL A 35 16.88 -22.82 -39.96
C VAL A 35 16.29 -21.73 -40.85
N LEU A 36 16.93 -20.57 -40.89
CA LEU A 36 16.54 -19.38 -41.66
C LEU A 36 16.67 -19.58 -43.18
N THR A 37 15.56 -19.51 -43.91
CA THR A 37 15.50 -18.86 -45.23
C THR A 37 14.07 -18.25 -45.32
N GLY A 38 13.96 -16.95 -45.17
CA GLY A 38 12.68 -16.24 -45.40
C GLY A 38 12.55 -15.01 -44.50
N VAL A 39 12.33 -13.88 -45.11
CA VAL A 39 12.03 -12.59 -44.45
C VAL A 39 10.77 -12.77 -43.58
N VAL A 40 10.93 -12.71 -42.26
CA VAL A 40 9.82 -12.66 -41.30
C VAL A 40 9.49 -11.18 -41.06
N PRO A 41 8.23 -10.74 -41.27
CA PRO A 41 7.83 -9.40 -40.85
C PRO A 41 7.96 -9.31 -39.33
N GLY A 42 8.70 -8.29 -38.86
CA GLY A 42 9.00 -8.10 -37.45
C GLY A 42 7.74 -7.90 -36.63
N SER A 43 7.35 -8.95 -35.90
CA SER A 43 6.54 -8.76 -34.69
C SER A 43 7.48 -8.19 -33.62
N SER A 44 7.35 -6.92 -33.32
CA SER A 44 7.94 -6.30 -32.15
C SER A 44 7.39 -7.02 -30.93
N ALA A 45 8.16 -7.99 -30.40
CA ALA A 45 7.95 -8.47 -29.04
C ALA A 45 8.21 -7.27 -28.12
N GLY A 46 7.18 -6.51 -27.81
CA GLY A 46 7.21 -5.49 -26.78
C GLY A 46 7.74 -6.15 -25.51
N ALA A 47 8.85 -5.64 -24.96
CA ALA A 47 9.33 -6.06 -23.66
C ALA A 47 8.23 -5.77 -22.64
N THR A 48 7.42 -6.78 -22.31
CA THR A 48 6.40 -6.69 -21.28
C THR A 48 7.13 -6.53 -19.96
N GLY A 49 6.92 -5.37 -19.30
CA GLY A 49 7.40 -5.11 -17.95
C GLY A 49 6.93 -6.21 -16.97
N PRO A 50 7.31 -6.16 -15.69
CA PRO A 50 6.84 -7.12 -14.70
C PRO A 50 5.31 -7.19 -14.76
N PRO A 51 4.71 -8.41 -14.60
CA PRO A 51 3.26 -8.55 -14.63
C PRO A 51 2.63 -7.75 -13.47
N PRO A 52 1.36 -7.33 -13.59
CA PRO A 52 0.64 -6.71 -12.50
C PRO A 52 0.60 -7.60 -11.24
N LEU A 53 0.65 -7.00 -10.05
CA LEU A 53 0.32 -7.71 -8.82
C LEU A 53 -1.19 -8.00 -8.85
N THR A 54 -1.56 -9.25 -8.65
CA THR A 54 -2.95 -9.75 -8.71
C THR A 54 -3.35 -10.43 -7.41
N GLY A 55 -4.66 -10.67 -7.23
CA GLY A 55 -5.20 -11.29 -6.02
C GLY A 55 -5.21 -10.36 -4.82
N ILE A 56 -5.12 -9.05 -5.01
CA ILE A 56 -5.24 -8.06 -3.94
C ILE A 56 -6.70 -8.03 -3.48
N THR A 57 -6.92 -8.08 -2.17
CA THR A 57 -8.22 -7.95 -1.52
C THR A 57 -8.35 -6.66 -0.73
N GLN A 58 -7.22 -6.07 -0.30
CA GLN A 58 -7.16 -4.78 0.34
C GLN A 58 -5.86 -4.06 -0.02
N ILE A 59 -5.92 -2.74 -0.18
CA ILE A 59 -4.76 -1.86 -0.36
C ILE A 59 -4.82 -0.75 0.69
N THR A 60 -3.68 -0.37 1.24
CA THR A 60 -3.52 0.74 2.18
C THR A 60 -2.30 1.58 1.84
N SER A 61 -2.33 2.85 2.21
CA SER A 61 -1.27 3.82 1.92
C SER A 61 -0.91 4.58 3.19
N GLY A 62 0.34 4.43 3.63
CA GLY A 62 0.92 5.16 4.73
C GLY A 62 1.49 6.52 4.31
N ALA A 63 2.42 7.08 5.08
CA ALA A 63 3.07 8.35 4.76
C ALA A 63 3.80 8.29 3.42
N MET A 64 4.72 7.35 3.26
CA MET A 64 5.53 7.18 2.04
C MET A 64 5.70 5.70 1.67
N HIS A 65 4.79 4.83 2.12
CA HIS A 65 4.76 3.41 1.77
C HIS A 65 3.33 2.96 1.49
N SER A 66 3.19 1.85 0.82
CA SER A 66 1.89 1.23 0.51
C SER A 66 1.95 -0.26 0.75
N CYS A 67 0.83 -0.86 1.13
CA CYS A 67 0.74 -2.30 1.36
C CYS A 67 -0.52 -2.89 0.71
N ALA A 68 -0.45 -4.16 0.33
CA ALA A 68 -1.55 -4.95 -0.20
C ALA A 68 -1.71 -6.24 0.59
N LEU A 69 -2.94 -6.54 0.98
CA LEU A 69 -3.36 -7.85 1.46
C LEU A 69 -3.76 -8.69 0.26
N LEU A 70 -3.24 -9.90 0.18
CA LEU A 70 -3.57 -10.85 -0.88
C LEU A 70 -4.64 -11.85 -0.40
N ASN A 71 -5.35 -12.46 -1.35
CA ASN A 71 -6.37 -13.49 -1.09
C ASN A 71 -5.82 -14.74 -0.37
N SER A 72 -4.49 -14.92 -0.36
CA SER A 72 -3.79 -15.95 0.41
C SER A 72 -3.66 -15.61 1.90
N GLY A 73 -4.03 -14.40 2.33
CA GLY A 73 -3.75 -13.87 3.68
C GLY A 73 -2.32 -13.37 3.87
N SER A 74 -1.47 -13.41 2.84
CA SER A 74 -0.14 -12.81 2.88
C SER A 74 -0.21 -11.31 2.57
N VAL A 75 0.78 -10.55 3.06
CA VAL A 75 0.88 -9.10 2.86
C VAL A 75 2.13 -8.76 2.07
N ARG A 76 2.04 -7.78 1.20
CA ARG A 76 3.17 -7.19 0.48
C ARG A 76 3.19 -5.69 0.69
N CYS A 77 4.38 -5.13 0.96
CA CYS A 77 4.57 -3.69 1.15
C CYS A 77 5.68 -3.16 0.24
N TRP A 78 5.62 -1.86 -0.10
CA TRP A 78 6.59 -1.16 -0.94
C TRP A 78 6.62 0.33 -0.61
N GLY A 79 7.66 1.04 -1.04
CA GLY A 79 7.91 2.44 -0.73
C GLY A 79 9.04 2.60 0.27
N ASP A 80 8.96 3.64 1.10
CA ASP A 80 9.90 3.97 2.17
C ASP A 80 9.96 2.89 3.25
N ASN A 81 11.16 2.62 3.75
CA ASN A 81 11.43 1.58 4.73
C ASN A 81 12.42 2.00 5.85
N GLY A 82 12.66 3.30 6.00
CA GLY A 82 13.65 3.80 6.96
C GLY A 82 13.44 3.33 8.41
N PHE A 83 12.21 3.00 8.80
CA PHE A 83 11.83 2.46 10.12
C PHE A 83 11.44 0.97 10.08
N GLY A 84 11.58 0.29 8.95
CA GLY A 84 11.16 -1.10 8.79
C GLY A 84 9.67 -1.28 8.49
N GLN A 85 8.96 -0.23 8.03
CA GLN A 85 7.52 -0.23 7.77
C GLN A 85 7.07 -1.17 6.65
N LEU A 86 8.00 -1.72 5.86
CA LEU A 86 7.73 -2.78 4.89
C LEU A 86 7.68 -4.18 5.52
N GLY A 87 8.16 -4.36 6.77
CA GLY A 87 8.04 -5.61 7.52
C GLY A 87 8.82 -6.81 6.95
N ASN A 88 9.79 -6.57 6.10
CA ASN A 88 10.55 -7.61 5.36
C ASN A 88 11.90 -7.97 5.98
N GLY A 89 12.18 -7.51 7.21
CA GLY A 89 13.44 -7.73 7.93
C GLY A 89 14.56 -6.76 7.56
N THR A 90 14.29 -5.72 6.76
CA THR A 90 15.27 -4.72 6.34
C THR A 90 14.78 -3.29 6.60
N THR A 91 15.65 -2.31 6.36
CA THR A 91 15.31 -0.87 6.38
C THR A 91 15.55 -0.22 5.01
N ARG A 92 15.53 -1.00 3.92
CA ARG A 92 15.76 -0.48 2.56
C ARG A 92 14.43 -0.26 1.85
N ASP A 93 14.32 0.88 1.17
CA ASP A 93 13.18 1.22 0.32
C ASP A 93 12.99 0.19 -0.80
N ALA A 94 11.77 0.09 -1.29
CA ALA A 94 11.43 -0.82 -2.38
C ALA A 94 10.46 -0.18 -3.37
N SER A 95 10.83 -0.13 -4.63
CA SER A 95 9.96 0.34 -5.72
C SER A 95 9.00 -0.74 -6.26
N VAL A 96 9.06 -1.95 -5.69
CA VAL A 96 8.20 -3.10 -6.03
C VAL A 96 7.69 -3.77 -4.76
N PRO A 97 6.50 -4.40 -4.78
CA PRO A 97 5.91 -5.09 -3.62
C PRO A 97 6.79 -6.22 -3.08
N LEU A 98 7.26 -6.12 -1.83
CA LEU A 98 8.02 -7.15 -1.12
C LEU A 98 7.13 -7.89 -0.11
N ALA A 99 7.42 -9.17 0.12
CA ALA A 99 6.68 -9.97 1.09
C ALA A 99 6.98 -9.51 2.53
N VAL A 100 5.93 -9.34 3.33
CA VAL A 100 6.03 -9.12 4.77
C VAL A 100 6.37 -10.45 5.46
N ALA A 101 7.34 -10.43 6.37
CA ALA A 101 7.81 -11.63 7.04
C ALA A 101 6.75 -12.22 7.98
N GLY A 102 6.51 -13.54 7.90
CA GLY A 102 5.70 -14.28 8.87
C GLY A 102 4.20 -13.93 8.93
N ILE A 103 3.65 -13.23 7.92
CA ILE A 103 2.21 -12.97 7.78
C ILE A 103 1.63 -13.85 6.67
N THR A 104 0.74 -14.77 7.02
CA THR A 104 0.11 -15.73 6.08
C THR A 104 -1.40 -15.85 6.23
N ASN A 105 -1.98 -15.23 7.26
CA ASN A 105 -3.39 -15.35 7.63
C ASN A 105 -4.00 -13.98 8.02
N ALA A 106 -3.52 -12.89 7.47
CA ALA A 106 -4.13 -11.59 7.66
C ALA A 106 -5.51 -11.52 6.99
N VAL A 107 -6.45 -10.83 7.64
CA VAL A 107 -7.81 -10.55 7.17
C VAL A 107 -8.06 -9.07 6.99
N ALA A 108 -7.26 -8.20 7.62
CA ALA A 108 -7.26 -6.76 7.40
C ALA A 108 -5.86 -6.20 7.59
N ILE A 109 -5.55 -5.11 6.89
CA ILE A 109 -4.32 -4.33 7.05
C ILE A 109 -4.64 -2.84 7.10
N ASP A 110 -3.84 -2.09 7.84
CA ASP A 110 -3.88 -0.64 7.79
C ASP A 110 -2.51 0.01 7.98
N SER A 111 -2.33 1.14 7.30
CA SER A 111 -1.28 2.12 7.48
C SER A 111 -1.90 3.46 7.07
N ALA A 112 -2.35 4.25 8.03
CA ALA A 112 -3.00 5.52 7.74
C ALA A 112 -2.07 6.52 7.04
N SER A 113 -2.66 7.52 6.42
CA SER A 113 -1.99 8.52 5.57
C SER A 113 -0.78 9.20 6.19
N THR A 114 -0.61 9.16 7.49
CA THR A 114 0.51 9.80 8.22
C THR A 114 1.40 8.79 8.95
N SER A 115 1.05 7.50 8.88
CA SER A 115 1.75 6.46 9.62
C SER A 115 3.07 6.05 8.97
N LEU A 116 4.08 5.85 9.80
CA LEU A 116 5.34 5.17 9.48
C LEU A 116 5.38 3.75 10.06
N SER A 117 4.20 3.21 10.43
CA SER A 117 4.01 1.83 10.87
C SER A 117 2.87 1.19 10.07
N THR A 118 2.85 -0.12 10.05
CA THR A 118 1.81 -0.92 9.38
C THR A 118 1.31 -1.96 10.37
N CYS A 119 0.01 -2.23 10.37
CA CYS A 119 -0.61 -3.23 11.22
C CYS A 119 -1.49 -4.19 10.41
N ALA A 120 -1.62 -5.42 10.89
CA ALA A 120 -2.48 -6.47 10.32
C ALA A 120 -3.32 -7.12 11.40
N VAL A 121 -4.61 -7.31 11.14
CA VAL A 121 -5.50 -8.18 11.89
C VAL A 121 -5.38 -9.59 11.30
N LEU A 122 -5.18 -10.57 12.15
CA LEU A 122 -5.08 -11.97 11.76
C LEU A 122 -6.45 -12.67 11.87
N ALA A 123 -6.65 -13.75 11.13
CA ALA A 123 -7.88 -14.56 11.18
C ALA A 123 -8.21 -15.10 12.59
N THR A 124 -7.22 -15.15 13.48
CA THR A 124 -7.40 -15.49 14.90
C THR A 124 -7.95 -14.35 15.75
N GLY A 125 -8.14 -13.15 15.17
CA GLY A 125 -8.52 -11.94 15.89
C GLY A 125 -7.37 -11.27 16.65
N GLY A 126 -6.15 -11.78 16.56
CA GLY A 126 -4.94 -11.13 17.04
C GLY A 126 -4.44 -10.06 16.08
N VAL A 127 -3.53 -9.19 16.53
CA VAL A 127 -2.95 -8.11 15.75
C VAL A 127 -1.43 -8.20 15.73
N ARG A 128 -0.83 -7.89 14.61
CA ARG A 128 0.61 -7.67 14.46
C ARG A 128 0.89 -6.33 13.84
N CYS A 129 1.88 -5.59 14.38
CA CYS A 129 2.33 -4.30 13.86
C CYS A 129 3.83 -4.31 13.61
N TRP A 130 4.32 -3.43 12.73
CA TRP A 130 5.75 -3.25 12.41
C TRP A 130 6.01 -1.86 11.90
N GLY A 131 7.29 -1.45 11.85
CA GLY A 131 7.73 -0.11 11.51
C GLY A 131 8.11 0.71 12.73
N ARG A 132 7.84 2.01 12.70
CA ARG A 132 8.16 2.98 13.74
C ARG A 132 7.43 2.71 15.05
N ASN A 133 8.14 2.91 16.20
CA ASN A 133 7.61 2.60 17.54
C ASN A 133 8.01 3.59 18.64
N HIS A 134 8.42 4.79 18.32
CA HIS A 134 8.95 5.76 19.29
C HIS A 134 7.98 6.13 20.45
N HIS A 135 6.68 5.98 20.23
CA HIS A 135 5.60 6.19 21.22
C HIS A 135 4.91 4.90 21.65
N GLY A 136 5.43 3.72 21.27
CA GLY A 136 4.80 2.45 21.55
C GLY A 136 3.63 2.10 20.62
N GLN A 137 3.53 2.73 19.44
CA GLN A 137 2.45 2.52 18.46
C GLN A 137 2.38 1.08 17.90
N LEU A 138 3.39 0.24 18.12
CA LEU A 138 3.33 -1.20 17.82
C LEU A 138 2.61 -2.02 18.91
N GLY A 139 2.35 -1.46 20.11
CA GLY A 139 1.53 -2.07 21.15
C GLY A 139 2.13 -3.32 21.80
N ASN A 140 3.44 -3.54 21.68
CA ASN A 140 4.16 -4.73 22.16
C ASN A 140 4.85 -4.52 23.51
N GLY A 141 4.60 -3.40 24.20
CA GLY A 141 5.22 -3.06 25.48
C GLY A 141 6.60 -2.40 25.37
N THR A 142 7.05 -2.06 24.18
CA THR A 142 8.36 -1.40 23.92
C THR A 142 8.22 -0.11 23.13
N THR A 143 9.32 0.63 22.98
CA THR A 143 9.42 1.79 22.09
C THR A 143 10.46 1.57 20.97
N THR A 144 10.87 0.32 20.74
CA THR A 144 11.87 -0.02 19.72
C THR A 144 11.16 -0.31 18.40
N ASP A 145 11.62 0.31 17.32
CA ASP A 145 11.16 0.04 15.95
C ASP A 145 11.32 -1.43 15.58
N SER A 146 10.47 -1.93 14.70
CA SER A 146 10.58 -3.32 14.25
C SER A 146 10.54 -3.44 12.73
N THR A 147 11.56 -4.08 12.18
CA THR A 147 11.63 -4.41 10.75
C THR A 147 10.80 -5.64 10.37
N THR A 148 10.21 -6.33 11.36
CA THR A 148 9.35 -7.51 11.18
C THR A 148 8.09 -7.40 12.03
N PRO A 149 6.98 -8.07 11.68
CA PRO A 149 5.74 -8.03 12.44
C PRO A 149 5.88 -8.55 13.88
N VAL A 150 5.59 -7.69 14.87
CA VAL A 150 5.53 -8.03 16.30
C VAL A 150 4.08 -8.17 16.75
N ALA A 151 3.85 -9.04 17.75
CA ALA A 151 2.50 -9.23 18.31
C ALA A 151 2.10 -8.04 19.18
N VAL A 152 0.88 -7.54 18.98
CA VAL A 152 0.25 -6.56 19.88
C VAL A 152 -0.21 -7.29 21.15
N SER A 153 0.09 -6.71 22.31
CA SER A 153 -0.23 -7.33 23.60
C SER A 153 -1.75 -7.38 23.86
N ASN A 154 -2.23 -8.50 24.37
CA ASN A 154 -3.59 -8.64 24.91
C ASN A 154 -4.74 -8.23 23.98
N ILE A 155 -4.60 -8.39 22.66
CA ILE A 155 -5.68 -8.21 21.68
C ILE A 155 -6.17 -9.56 21.18
N THR A 156 -7.48 -9.76 21.32
CA THR A 156 -8.25 -10.85 20.71
C THR A 156 -9.55 -10.28 20.16
N GLY A 157 -10.08 -10.89 19.09
CA GLY A 157 -11.36 -10.48 18.51
C GLY A 157 -11.33 -9.12 17.81
N ALA A 158 -10.16 -8.66 17.34
CA ALA A 158 -10.07 -7.45 16.51
C ALA A 158 -10.83 -7.65 15.19
N THR A 159 -11.69 -6.67 14.83
CA THR A 159 -12.52 -6.66 13.61
C THR A 159 -12.14 -5.51 12.69
N SER A 160 -11.61 -4.42 13.24
CA SER A 160 -11.13 -3.24 12.50
C SER A 160 -9.84 -2.74 13.15
N ILE A 161 -8.97 -2.18 12.34
CA ILE A 161 -7.71 -1.58 12.80
C ILE A 161 -7.50 -0.25 12.08
N ALA A 162 -6.94 0.72 12.81
CA ALA A 162 -6.55 2.02 12.28
C ALA A 162 -5.20 2.42 12.88
N ALA A 163 -4.22 2.62 12.00
CA ALA A 163 -2.89 3.08 12.36
C ALA A 163 -2.78 4.59 12.08
N GLY A 164 -2.85 5.45 13.12
CA GLY A 164 -2.62 6.89 13.01
C GLY A 164 -1.14 7.24 12.86
N GLN A 165 -0.80 8.53 13.02
CA GLN A 165 0.59 8.99 12.88
C GLN A 165 1.52 8.25 13.86
N ASP A 166 1.20 8.30 15.15
CA ASP A 166 2.01 7.71 16.23
C ASP A 166 1.13 6.99 17.26
N HIS A 167 -0.11 6.63 16.90
CA HIS A 167 -1.01 5.83 17.73
C HIS A 167 -1.77 4.82 16.86
N THR A 168 -2.28 3.79 17.48
CA THR A 168 -3.02 2.73 16.79
C THR A 168 -4.28 2.39 17.58
N CYS A 169 -5.37 2.13 16.90
CA CYS A 169 -6.65 1.74 17.51
C CYS A 169 -7.23 0.50 16.81
N VAL A 170 -8.01 -0.29 17.57
CA VAL A 170 -8.80 -1.42 17.05
C VAL A 170 -10.22 -1.34 17.57
N ALA A 171 -11.18 -1.76 16.74
CA ALA A 171 -12.50 -2.16 17.20
C ALA A 171 -12.50 -3.68 17.43
N LEU A 172 -13.19 -4.12 18.47
CA LEU A 172 -13.31 -5.51 18.86
C LEU A 172 -14.73 -6.03 18.56
N SER A 173 -14.87 -7.34 18.42
CA SER A 173 -16.13 -8.02 18.11
C SER A 173 -17.21 -7.84 19.20
N ASN A 174 -16.82 -7.45 20.43
CA ASN A 174 -17.74 -7.12 21.53
C ASN A 174 -18.21 -5.64 21.48
N GLY A 175 -17.80 -4.85 20.47
CA GLY A 175 -18.13 -3.45 20.34
C GLY A 175 -17.29 -2.48 21.18
N GLU A 176 -16.26 -2.96 21.88
CA GLU A 176 -15.25 -2.12 22.51
C GLU A 176 -14.24 -1.59 21.48
N ALA A 177 -13.55 -0.51 21.81
CA ALA A 177 -12.34 -0.08 21.13
C ALA A 177 -11.15 -0.01 22.09
N ARG A 178 -9.97 -0.29 21.57
CA ARG A 178 -8.71 -0.13 22.31
C ARG A 178 -7.70 0.64 21.47
N CYS A 179 -6.97 1.56 22.12
CA CYS A 179 -5.95 2.38 21.47
C CYS A 179 -4.65 2.34 22.27
N TRP A 180 -3.51 2.59 21.59
CA TRP A 180 -2.18 2.62 22.19
C TRP A 180 -1.24 3.49 21.36
N GLY A 181 -0.07 3.84 21.92
CA GLY A 181 0.88 4.75 21.33
C GLY A 181 0.80 6.14 21.95
N TRP A 182 1.01 7.17 21.13
CA TRP A 182 1.04 8.57 21.50
C TRP A 182 -0.31 9.09 21.98
N ASN A 183 -0.30 9.92 23.07
CA ASN A 183 -1.54 10.36 23.74
C ASN A 183 -1.52 11.81 24.24
N ASN A 184 -0.59 12.65 23.86
CA ASN A 184 -0.46 14.00 24.42
C ASN A 184 -1.69 14.90 24.15
N ARG A 185 -2.57 14.53 23.21
CA ARG A 185 -3.84 15.20 22.87
C ARG A 185 -5.07 14.42 23.33
N GLY A 186 -4.88 13.26 24.01
CA GLY A 186 -5.98 12.37 24.38
C GLY A 186 -6.48 11.47 23.25
N GLN A 187 -5.69 11.27 22.19
CA GLN A 187 -6.05 10.48 21.01
C GLN A 187 -6.27 8.99 21.28
N LEU A 188 -5.89 8.48 22.46
CA LEU A 188 -6.23 7.14 22.91
C LEU A 188 -7.64 7.04 23.52
N GLY A 189 -8.28 8.15 23.87
CA GLY A 189 -9.67 8.17 24.36
C GLY A 189 -9.86 7.52 25.75
N ASN A 190 -8.80 7.30 26.51
CA ASN A 190 -8.80 6.59 27.79
C ASN A 190 -8.95 7.50 29.01
N GLY A 191 -9.31 8.78 28.82
CA GLY A 191 -9.44 9.80 29.87
C GLY A 191 -8.12 10.46 30.29
N THR A 192 -6.98 10.07 29.71
CA THR A 192 -5.65 10.59 30.05
C THR A 192 -4.99 11.29 28.85
N THR A 193 -3.78 11.82 29.08
CA THR A 193 -2.87 12.31 28.03
C THR A 193 -1.51 11.64 28.11
N THR A 194 -1.43 10.46 28.74
CA THR A 194 -0.19 9.71 28.90
C THR A 194 -0.12 8.63 27.81
N ASP A 195 1.01 8.51 27.13
CA ASP A 195 1.28 7.46 26.16
C ASP A 195 1.11 6.05 26.79
N THR A 196 0.67 5.09 26.01
CA THR A 196 0.61 3.70 26.44
C THR A 196 1.33 2.80 25.43
N LEU A 197 2.19 1.92 25.94
CA LEU A 197 2.96 0.97 25.12
C LEU A 197 2.18 -0.32 24.80
N VAL A 198 0.99 -0.45 25.39
CA VAL A 198 0.07 -1.60 25.24
C VAL A 198 -1.37 -1.09 25.09
N PRO A 199 -2.28 -1.86 24.49
CA PRO A 199 -3.66 -1.46 24.27
C PRO A 199 -4.41 -1.05 25.54
N ALA A 200 -4.96 0.18 25.55
CA ALA A 200 -5.82 0.72 26.60
C ALA A 200 -7.27 0.83 26.10
N THR A 201 -8.25 0.59 26.96
CA THR A 201 -9.68 0.68 26.62
C THR A 201 -10.09 2.14 26.41
N VAL A 202 -10.83 2.40 25.34
CA VAL A 202 -11.46 3.70 25.08
C VAL A 202 -12.65 3.89 26.07
N THR A 203 -12.62 4.96 26.84
CA THR A 203 -13.58 5.19 27.93
C THR A 203 -14.98 5.54 27.37
N GLY A 204 -15.99 4.82 27.83
CA GLY A 204 -17.40 5.13 27.53
C GLY A 204 -17.79 4.90 26.07
N LEU A 205 -17.01 4.15 25.28
CA LEU A 205 -17.36 3.78 23.91
C LEU A 205 -17.91 2.34 23.90
N THR A 206 -19.09 2.19 23.31
CA THR A 206 -19.72 0.89 23.04
C THR A 206 -20.27 0.87 21.62
N GLY A 207 -20.40 -0.33 21.05
CA GLY A 207 -20.93 -0.48 19.69
C GLY A 207 -20.01 0.02 18.58
N ALA A 208 -18.69 0.09 18.81
CA ALA A 208 -17.72 0.43 17.78
C ALA A 208 -17.73 -0.64 16.67
N ALA A 209 -18.17 -0.25 15.48
CA ALA A 209 -18.16 -1.09 14.28
C ALA A 209 -16.84 -0.94 13.50
N ALA A 210 -16.31 0.29 13.47
CA ALA A 210 -15.04 0.61 12.84
C ALA A 210 -14.36 1.77 13.54
N VAL A 211 -13.03 1.83 13.45
CA VAL A 211 -12.21 2.94 13.93
C VAL A 211 -11.41 3.54 12.77
N SER A 212 -11.08 4.83 12.90
CA SER A 212 -10.20 5.54 11.97
C SER A 212 -9.33 6.50 12.76
N ALA A 213 -8.03 6.53 12.48
CA ALA A 213 -7.03 7.31 13.20
C ALA A 213 -6.34 8.29 12.25
N GLY A 214 -6.27 9.56 12.64
CA GLY A 214 -5.60 10.62 11.91
C GLY A 214 -4.23 10.98 12.49
N GLY A 215 -3.78 12.21 12.29
CA GLY A 215 -2.51 12.71 12.84
C GLY A 215 -2.52 12.75 14.36
N GLY A 216 -3.54 13.35 14.96
CA GLY A 216 -3.65 13.49 16.42
C GLY A 216 -5.05 13.26 16.96
N HIS A 217 -5.98 12.72 16.17
CA HIS A 217 -7.35 12.42 16.57
C HIS A 217 -7.75 11.02 16.12
N THR A 218 -8.81 10.50 16.70
CA THR A 218 -9.38 9.19 16.39
C THR A 218 -10.91 9.32 16.30
N CYS A 219 -11.52 8.60 15.38
CA CYS A 219 -12.97 8.51 15.24
C CYS A 219 -13.42 7.05 15.22
N ALA A 220 -14.64 6.79 15.68
CA ALA A 220 -15.33 5.50 15.57
C ALA A 220 -16.69 5.69 14.91
N ALA A 221 -16.99 4.86 13.91
CA ALA A 221 -18.35 4.63 13.44
C ALA A 221 -19.00 3.58 14.35
N LEU A 222 -20.21 3.85 14.80
CA LEU A 222 -20.93 2.96 15.70
C LEU A 222 -21.99 2.15 14.95
N THR A 223 -22.44 1.08 15.55
CA THR A 223 -23.49 0.20 15.00
C THR A 223 -24.84 0.88 14.83
N ASP A 224 -25.09 1.98 15.56
CA ASP A 224 -26.25 2.85 15.39
C ASP A 224 -26.07 3.92 14.29
N GLN A 225 -24.98 3.83 13.52
CA GLN A 225 -24.61 4.75 12.44
C GLN A 225 -24.22 6.18 12.90
N SER A 226 -24.13 6.43 14.21
CA SER A 226 -23.53 7.66 14.73
C SER A 226 -21.99 7.58 14.69
N VAL A 227 -21.34 8.74 14.83
CA VAL A 227 -19.88 8.86 14.86
C VAL A 227 -19.44 9.55 16.13
N ARG A 228 -18.41 9.05 16.76
CA ARG A 228 -17.73 9.71 17.88
C ARG A 228 -16.25 9.90 17.55
N CYS A 229 -15.73 11.08 17.92
CA CYS A 229 -14.30 11.38 17.73
C CYS A 229 -13.67 11.84 19.05
N TRP A 230 -12.36 11.72 19.18
CA TRP A 230 -11.57 12.14 20.35
C TRP A 230 -10.12 12.43 19.95
N GLY A 231 -9.37 13.04 20.87
CA GLY A 231 -8.01 13.50 20.63
C GLY A 231 -7.97 14.98 20.31
N SER A 232 -7.07 15.37 19.41
CA SER A 232 -6.88 16.75 18.97
C SER A 232 -8.14 17.30 18.29
N ASN A 233 -8.52 18.50 18.70
CA ASN A 233 -9.62 19.26 18.08
C ASN A 233 -9.10 20.48 17.31
N ALA A 234 -7.82 20.49 16.95
CA ALA A 234 -7.29 21.52 16.07
C ALA A 234 -8.11 21.56 14.77
N TRP A 235 -8.42 22.75 14.31
CA TRP A 235 -9.25 23.02 13.12
C TRP A 235 -10.67 22.42 13.15
N GLY A 236 -11.14 21.95 14.34
CA GLY A 236 -12.45 21.31 14.47
C GLY A 236 -12.47 19.83 14.04
N ALA A 237 -11.35 19.11 14.10
CA ALA A 237 -11.22 17.72 13.64
C ALA A 237 -12.17 16.74 14.34
N LEU A 238 -12.74 17.08 15.51
CA LEU A 238 -13.73 16.26 16.21
C LEU A 238 -15.16 16.45 15.69
N GLY A 239 -15.44 17.46 14.87
CA GLY A 239 -16.76 17.68 14.24
C GLY A 239 -17.91 17.98 15.21
N ASN A 240 -17.62 18.41 16.44
CA ASN A 240 -18.59 18.60 17.52
C ASN A 240 -19.13 20.04 17.66
N GLY A 241 -18.81 20.91 16.69
CA GLY A 241 -19.19 22.32 16.69
C GLY A 241 -18.22 23.25 17.40
N SER A 242 -17.08 22.75 17.88
CA SER A 242 -16.04 23.49 18.56
C SER A 242 -14.66 23.19 17.98
N SER A 243 -13.73 24.13 18.10
CA SER A 243 -12.30 23.91 17.87
C SER A 243 -11.46 24.26 19.11
N ALA A 244 -12.12 24.57 20.24
CA ALA A 244 -11.48 25.21 21.39
C ALA A 244 -10.67 24.24 22.27
N THR A 245 -11.05 22.97 22.35
CA THR A 245 -10.44 22.01 23.27
C THR A 245 -10.33 20.62 22.69
N ASP A 246 -9.19 19.96 22.90
CA ASP A 246 -8.99 18.54 22.67
C ASP A 246 -9.89 17.70 23.60
N SER A 247 -10.24 16.49 23.21
CA SER A 247 -11.03 15.60 24.05
C SER A 247 -10.28 14.29 24.35
N LYS A 248 -10.16 13.96 25.62
CA LYS A 248 -9.54 12.72 26.12
C LYS A 248 -10.51 11.53 26.10
N VAL A 249 -11.77 11.76 25.75
CA VAL A 249 -12.84 10.76 25.68
C VAL A 249 -13.69 10.99 24.43
N PRO A 250 -14.38 9.98 23.92
CA PRO A 250 -15.22 10.08 22.73
C PRO A 250 -16.32 11.15 22.88
N VAL A 251 -16.38 12.13 21.96
CA VAL A 251 -17.47 13.12 21.81
C VAL A 251 -18.26 12.85 20.54
N MET A 252 -19.54 13.18 20.55
CA MET A 252 -20.43 12.98 19.40
C MET A 252 -20.12 13.98 18.27
N VAL A 253 -20.06 13.49 17.04
CA VAL A 253 -19.99 14.32 15.84
C VAL A 253 -21.37 14.90 15.56
N SER A 254 -21.44 16.21 15.32
CA SER A 254 -22.71 16.91 15.11
C SER A 254 -23.36 16.52 13.77
N GLY A 255 -24.66 16.21 13.79
CA GLY A 255 -25.44 16.00 12.57
C GLY A 255 -25.12 14.79 11.74
N ILE A 256 -24.41 13.79 12.28
CA ILE A 256 -24.15 12.48 11.65
C ILE A 256 -24.91 11.39 12.40
N SER A 257 -25.86 10.75 11.71
CA SER A 257 -26.67 9.64 12.23
C SER A 257 -26.89 8.50 11.22
N THR A 258 -26.25 8.58 10.06
CA THR A 258 -26.43 7.63 8.94
C THR A 258 -25.08 7.27 8.30
N ALA A 259 -24.00 7.31 9.09
CA ALA A 259 -22.66 6.98 8.60
C ALA A 259 -22.54 5.49 8.26
N THR A 260 -22.03 5.18 7.07
CA THR A 260 -21.70 3.82 6.62
C THR A 260 -20.22 3.55 6.66
N ALA A 261 -19.39 4.60 6.56
CA ALA A 261 -17.94 4.53 6.69
C ALA A 261 -17.38 5.87 7.16
N ILE A 262 -16.23 5.83 7.83
CA ILE A 262 -15.45 7.01 8.23
C ILE A 262 -13.99 6.85 7.78
N SER A 263 -13.35 7.96 7.52
CA SER A 263 -11.90 8.01 7.28
C SER A 263 -11.32 9.33 7.77
N SER A 264 -10.29 9.24 8.60
CA SER A 264 -9.55 10.39 9.11
C SER A 264 -8.31 10.61 8.26
N GLY A 265 -8.11 11.84 7.81
CA GLY A 265 -6.85 12.31 7.27
C GLY A 265 -5.94 12.85 8.37
N PHE A 266 -4.97 13.72 8.03
CA PHE A 266 -4.08 14.28 9.05
C PHE A 266 -4.85 15.08 10.10
N ALA A 267 -5.65 16.06 9.67
CA ALA A 267 -6.40 16.96 10.55
C ALA A 267 -7.85 17.21 10.07
N HIS A 268 -8.36 16.34 9.21
CA HIS A 268 -9.75 16.35 8.77
C HIS A 268 -10.32 14.93 8.84
N THR A 269 -11.64 14.84 8.83
CA THR A 269 -12.36 13.56 8.83
C THR A 269 -13.49 13.61 7.83
N CYS A 270 -13.76 12.51 7.15
CA CYS A 270 -14.89 12.37 6.23
C CYS A 270 -15.73 11.14 6.60
N ALA A 271 -17.04 11.22 6.38
CA ALA A 271 -17.99 10.12 6.53
C ALA A 271 -18.82 9.95 5.26
N THR A 272 -18.97 8.71 4.80
CA THR A 272 -19.99 8.34 3.80
C THR A 272 -21.30 8.08 4.52
N LEU A 273 -22.42 8.48 3.92
CA LEU A 273 -23.76 8.33 4.47
C LEU A 273 -24.57 7.28 3.69
N THR A 274 -25.61 6.74 4.30
CA THR A 274 -26.55 5.80 3.63
C THR A 274 -27.20 6.36 2.37
N SER A 275 -27.29 7.70 2.27
CA SER A 275 -27.78 8.39 1.07
C SER A 275 -26.81 8.37 -0.10
N GLY A 276 -25.56 7.89 0.10
CA GLY A 276 -24.45 8.00 -0.85
C GLY A 276 -23.79 9.38 -0.86
N GLY A 277 -24.25 10.33 -0.04
CA GLY A 277 -23.56 11.60 0.19
C GLY A 277 -22.33 11.43 1.06
N VAL A 278 -21.43 12.42 1.03
CA VAL A 278 -20.24 12.49 1.88
C VAL A 278 -20.25 13.80 2.66
N ARG A 279 -19.85 13.72 3.91
CA ARG A 279 -19.61 14.89 4.75
C ARG A 279 -18.20 14.87 5.30
N CYS A 280 -17.52 16.02 5.25
CA CYS A 280 -16.17 16.17 5.78
C CYS A 280 -16.12 17.33 6.78
N TRP A 281 -15.15 17.33 7.69
CA TRP A 281 -14.95 18.37 8.71
C TRP A 281 -13.48 18.41 9.15
N GLY A 282 -13.08 19.49 9.82
CA GLY A 282 -11.73 19.74 10.25
C GLY A 282 -11.01 20.75 9.35
N GLN A 283 -9.71 20.56 9.13
CA GLN A 283 -8.85 21.42 8.32
C GLN A 283 -9.26 21.43 6.85
N ASN A 284 -9.19 22.64 6.21
CA ASN A 284 -9.60 22.84 4.82
C ASN A 284 -8.69 23.78 4.02
N ILE A 285 -7.49 24.06 4.49
CA ILE A 285 -6.59 25.05 3.86
C ILE A 285 -6.30 24.75 2.37
N ASP A 286 -6.30 23.47 1.99
CA ASP A 286 -6.06 23.00 0.63
C ASP A 286 -7.35 22.51 -0.08
N GLY A 287 -8.52 22.76 0.52
CA GLY A 287 -9.81 22.31 -0.02
C GLY A 287 -10.15 20.84 0.28
N GLN A 288 -9.48 20.21 1.24
CA GLN A 288 -9.64 18.78 1.56
C GLN A 288 -11.04 18.38 2.08
N LEU A 289 -11.91 19.33 2.43
CA LEU A 289 -13.31 19.08 2.73
C LEU A 289 -14.20 18.94 1.49
N GLY A 290 -13.75 19.44 0.31
CA GLY A 290 -14.45 19.26 -0.97
C GLY A 290 -15.75 20.03 -1.13
N ASP A 291 -15.98 21.06 -0.32
CA ASP A 291 -17.21 21.87 -0.28
C ASP A 291 -17.16 23.10 -1.21
N GLY A 292 -16.06 23.29 -1.95
CA GLY A 292 -15.81 24.44 -2.81
C GLY A 292 -15.10 25.59 -2.12
N THR A 293 -14.72 25.45 -0.84
CA THR A 293 -14.05 26.48 -0.04
C THR A 293 -12.66 26.00 0.42
N THR A 294 -11.93 26.90 1.08
CA THR A 294 -10.69 26.60 1.83
C THR A 294 -10.83 26.96 3.32
N THR A 295 -12.08 27.06 3.80
CA THR A 295 -12.37 27.43 5.20
C THR A 295 -12.53 26.17 6.04
N ASP A 296 -11.81 26.09 7.16
CA ASP A 296 -11.95 25.00 8.15
C ASP A 296 -13.39 24.91 8.67
N SER A 297 -13.84 23.69 8.99
CA SER A 297 -15.17 23.49 9.55
C SER A 297 -15.16 22.66 10.84
N THR A 298 -15.76 23.20 11.89
CA THR A 298 -15.95 22.52 13.18
C THR A 298 -17.14 21.55 13.16
N THR A 299 -17.91 21.54 12.09
CA THR A 299 -19.09 20.66 11.89
C THR A 299 -19.03 20.01 10.51
N PRO A 300 -19.67 18.83 10.30
CA PRO A 300 -19.70 18.17 9.01
C PRO A 300 -20.35 19.01 7.89
N VAL A 301 -19.57 19.36 6.85
CA VAL A 301 -20.05 20.03 5.62
C VAL A 301 -20.22 19.02 4.49
N ALA A 302 -21.14 19.31 3.56
CA ALA A 302 -21.39 18.43 2.41
C ALA A 302 -20.28 18.55 1.38
N VAL A 303 -19.78 17.43 0.90
CA VAL A 303 -18.88 17.37 -0.27
C VAL A 303 -19.70 17.69 -1.53
N SER A 304 -19.19 18.57 -2.37
CA SER A 304 -19.88 19.04 -3.59
C SER A 304 -20.09 17.89 -4.58
N ASN A 305 -21.28 17.80 -5.16
CA ASN A 305 -21.61 16.90 -6.28
C ASN A 305 -21.34 15.39 -6.05
N ILE A 306 -21.25 14.92 -4.81
CA ILE A 306 -21.14 13.50 -4.49
C ILE A 306 -22.47 13.00 -3.91
N THR A 307 -23.11 12.04 -4.62
CA THR A 307 -24.42 11.47 -4.24
C THR A 307 -24.46 9.95 -4.26
N ASN A 308 -23.39 9.28 -4.76
CA ASN A 308 -23.32 7.83 -4.93
C ASN A 308 -22.00 7.24 -4.38
N ALA A 309 -21.40 7.87 -3.38
CA ALA A 309 -20.21 7.34 -2.73
C ALA A 309 -20.51 6.06 -1.94
N THR A 310 -19.62 5.10 -2.01
CA THR A 310 -19.69 3.84 -1.26
C THR A 310 -18.59 3.71 -0.21
N SER A 311 -17.52 4.50 -0.33
CA SER A 311 -16.48 4.64 0.69
C SER A 311 -15.71 5.94 0.48
N VAL A 312 -15.10 6.43 1.55
CA VAL A 312 -14.20 7.60 1.55
C VAL A 312 -12.84 7.21 2.12
N SER A 313 -11.78 7.88 1.67
CA SER A 313 -10.42 7.75 2.18
C SER A 313 -9.80 9.13 2.35
N GLY A 314 -9.42 9.47 3.60
CA GLY A 314 -8.70 10.71 3.93
C GLY A 314 -7.20 10.51 3.83
N GLY A 315 -6.55 11.33 3.02
CA GLY A 315 -5.11 11.46 2.93
C GLY A 315 -4.53 12.49 3.90
N TYR A 316 -3.29 12.92 3.69
CA TYR A 316 -2.71 13.97 4.54
C TYR A 316 -3.48 15.29 4.40
N GLN A 317 -3.61 15.81 3.19
CA GLN A 317 -4.29 17.06 2.85
C GLN A 317 -5.19 16.89 1.60
N HIS A 318 -5.60 15.68 1.29
CA HIS A 318 -6.54 15.38 0.21
C HIS A 318 -7.51 14.28 0.64
N SER A 319 -8.58 14.16 -0.08
CA SER A 319 -9.60 13.13 0.17
C SER A 319 -9.99 12.45 -1.14
N CYS A 320 -10.34 11.19 -1.08
CA CYS A 320 -10.80 10.41 -2.24
C CYS A 320 -12.06 9.64 -1.89
N VAL A 321 -12.95 9.44 -2.86
CA VAL A 321 -14.12 8.56 -2.74
C VAL A 321 -14.13 7.52 -3.84
N ARG A 322 -14.67 6.36 -3.51
CA ARG A 322 -15.13 5.38 -4.48
C ARG A 322 -16.62 5.60 -4.72
N LEU A 323 -17.02 5.59 -6.00
CA LEU A 323 -18.40 5.73 -6.42
C LEU A 323 -19.04 4.36 -6.72
N ALA A 324 -20.36 4.28 -6.70
CA ALA A 324 -21.09 3.02 -6.90
C ALA A 324 -20.92 2.44 -8.32
N ASP A 325 -20.67 3.30 -9.31
CA ASP A 325 -20.40 2.93 -10.70
C ASP A 325 -18.97 2.37 -10.94
N GLY A 326 -18.16 2.32 -9.86
CA GLY A 326 -16.75 1.90 -9.92
C GLY A 326 -15.79 3.02 -10.32
N GLY A 327 -16.25 4.23 -10.51
CA GLY A 327 -15.44 5.43 -10.63
C GLY A 327 -14.85 5.85 -9.28
N ALA A 328 -13.96 6.82 -9.34
CA ALA A 328 -13.39 7.47 -8.16
C ALA A 328 -13.22 8.98 -8.40
N SER A 329 -13.34 9.77 -7.34
CA SER A 329 -13.03 11.20 -7.36
C SER A 329 -12.17 11.56 -6.16
N CYS A 330 -11.24 12.50 -6.35
CA CYS A 330 -10.38 13.02 -5.29
C CYS A 330 -10.43 14.55 -5.27
N TRP A 331 -10.05 15.18 -4.15
CA TRP A 331 -10.01 16.63 -3.97
C TRP A 331 -9.05 17.01 -2.85
N GLY A 332 -8.69 18.30 -2.78
CA GLY A 332 -7.71 18.84 -1.85
C GLY A 332 -6.37 19.09 -2.54
N TYR A 333 -5.29 18.93 -1.80
CA TYR A 333 -3.91 19.12 -2.23
C TYR A 333 -3.51 18.16 -3.35
N ASN A 334 -2.83 18.70 -4.41
CA ASN A 334 -2.49 17.94 -5.62
C ASN A 334 -1.01 17.98 -6.00
N TYR A 335 -0.11 18.24 -5.06
CA TYR A 335 1.32 18.12 -5.34
C TYR A 335 1.67 16.74 -5.91
N ALA A 336 2.48 16.70 -6.96
CA ALA A 336 2.86 15.50 -7.69
C ALA A 336 1.67 14.67 -8.27
N GLY A 337 0.47 15.24 -8.35
CA GLY A 337 -0.69 14.62 -8.98
C GLY A 337 -1.46 13.66 -8.07
N LEU A 338 -1.59 13.96 -6.77
CA LEU A 338 -2.30 13.12 -5.77
C LEU A 338 -3.77 12.86 -6.12
N LEU A 339 -4.41 13.76 -6.88
CA LEU A 339 -5.82 13.63 -7.27
C LEU A 339 -6.02 12.66 -8.45
N GLY A 340 -4.96 12.30 -9.21
CA GLY A 340 -5.02 11.30 -10.26
C GLY A 340 -5.77 11.72 -11.52
N ASP A 341 -6.02 13.01 -11.69
CA ASP A 341 -6.75 13.60 -12.83
C ASP A 341 -5.84 13.95 -14.02
N GLY A 342 -4.52 13.77 -13.87
CA GLY A 342 -3.49 14.14 -14.86
C GLY A 342 -2.90 15.51 -14.63
N THR A 343 -3.35 16.26 -13.64
CA THR A 343 -2.84 17.61 -13.27
C THR A 343 -2.03 17.56 -11.97
N THR A 344 -1.49 18.71 -11.57
CA THR A 344 -0.86 18.94 -10.28
C THR A 344 -1.45 20.17 -9.58
N THR A 345 -2.66 20.57 -10.00
CA THR A 345 -3.38 21.72 -9.42
C THR A 345 -4.35 21.25 -8.35
N ASP A 346 -4.31 21.91 -7.19
CA ASP A 346 -5.24 21.64 -6.08
C ASP A 346 -6.69 21.86 -6.51
N SER A 347 -7.62 21.12 -5.87
CA SER A 347 -9.04 21.29 -6.15
C SER A 347 -9.87 21.34 -4.87
N THR A 348 -10.65 22.41 -4.70
CA THR A 348 -11.60 22.55 -3.57
C THR A 348 -12.88 21.74 -3.76
N THR A 349 -13.05 21.09 -4.92
CA THR A 349 -14.20 20.24 -5.26
C THR A 349 -13.73 18.91 -5.83
N PRO A 350 -14.53 17.83 -5.78
CA PRO A 350 -14.17 16.54 -6.36
C PRO A 350 -13.85 16.59 -7.84
N VAL A 351 -12.65 16.09 -8.24
CA VAL A 351 -12.25 15.83 -9.63
C VAL A 351 -12.19 14.34 -9.90
N THR A 352 -12.53 13.93 -11.11
CA THR A 352 -12.55 12.51 -11.50
C THR A 352 -11.13 11.96 -11.61
N VAL A 353 -10.85 10.82 -10.97
CA VAL A 353 -9.61 10.07 -11.17
C VAL A 353 -9.63 9.43 -12.55
N SER A 354 -8.61 9.69 -13.36
CA SER A 354 -8.54 9.20 -14.74
C SER A 354 -8.38 7.68 -14.81
N SER A 355 -9.10 7.03 -15.74
CA SER A 355 -8.93 5.61 -16.09
C SER A 355 -9.15 4.61 -14.94
N LEU A 356 -10.07 4.90 -14.02
CA LEU A 356 -10.49 4.03 -12.92
C LEU A 356 -11.98 3.67 -13.04
N GLY A 357 -12.37 2.85 -14.01
CA GLY A 357 -13.76 2.44 -14.20
C GLY A 357 -14.23 1.25 -13.36
N SER A 358 -13.40 0.67 -12.50
CA SER A 358 -13.70 -0.56 -11.74
C SER A 358 -13.10 -0.58 -10.34
N ALA A 359 -12.93 0.59 -9.72
CA ALA A 359 -12.40 0.69 -8.36
C ALA A 359 -13.34 0.03 -7.35
N THR A 360 -12.78 -0.75 -6.44
CA THR A 360 -13.50 -1.39 -5.33
C THR A 360 -13.10 -0.81 -3.97
N LYS A 361 -11.89 -0.24 -3.88
CA LYS A 361 -11.38 0.47 -2.69
C LYS A 361 -10.46 1.61 -3.11
N MET A 362 -10.42 2.64 -2.27
CA MET A 362 -9.46 3.74 -2.35
C MET A 362 -8.60 3.76 -1.09
N ALA A 363 -7.35 4.19 -1.22
CA ALA A 363 -6.42 4.43 -0.11
C ALA A 363 -5.61 5.70 -0.41
N ALA A 364 -5.92 6.76 0.31
CA ALA A 364 -5.21 8.03 0.24
C ALA A 364 -4.10 8.06 1.30
N GLY A 365 -2.86 8.20 0.88
CA GLY A 365 -1.68 8.31 1.75
C GLY A 365 -1.29 9.77 2.03
N GLN A 366 -0.05 10.00 2.49
CA GLN A 366 0.46 11.36 2.63
C GLN A 366 0.83 11.95 1.27
N SER A 367 1.56 11.19 0.48
CA SER A 367 2.16 11.65 -0.78
C SER A 367 1.75 10.81 -2.00
N GLN A 368 0.89 9.81 -1.83
CA GLN A 368 0.37 8.95 -2.88
C GLN A 368 -1.09 8.61 -2.65
N SER A 369 -1.77 8.23 -3.71
CA SER A 369 -3.10 7.63 -3.67
C SER A 369 -3.07 6.27 -4.37
N CYS A 370 -3.86 5.32 -3.89
CA CYS A 370 -3.98 3.99 -4.49
C CYS A 370 -5.45 3.59 -4.64
N ALA A 371 -5.73 2.73 -5.61
CA ALA A 371 -7.02 2.09 -5.82
C ALA A 371 -6.84 0.59 -6.01
N LEU A 372 -7.76 -0.19 -5.48
CA LEU A 372 -7.95 -1.59 -5.81
C LEU A 372 -9.04 -1.70 -6.86
N LEU A 373 -8.79 -2.43 -7.92
CA LEU A 373 -9.76 -2.70 -8.99
C LEU A 373 -10.51 -4.02 -8.75
N SER A 374 -11.69 -4.19 -9.35
CA SER A 374 -12.48 -5.43 -9.30
C SER A 374 -11.75 -6.66 -9.87
N THR A 375 -10.73 -6.43 -10.69
CA THR A 375 -9.80 -7.47 -11.21
C THR A 375 -8.81 -7.99 -10.18
N GLY A 376 -8.76 -7.41 -8.97
CA GLY A 376 -7.75 -7.70 -7.96
C GLY A 376 -6.39 -7.08 -8.25
N GLN A 377 -6.32 -6.08 -9.15
CA GLN A 377 -5.12 -5.30 -9.44
C GLN A 377 -5.09 -4.01 -8.65
N GLY A 378 -3.90 -3.59 -8.23
CA GLY A 378 -3.66 -2.27 -7.62
C GLY A 378 -3.23 -1.23 -8.65
N ARG A 379 -3.66 0.01 -8.44
CA ARG A 379 -3.20 1.20 -9.15
C ARG A 379 -2.78 2.24 -8.12
N CYS A 380 -1.61 2.87 -8.29
CA CYS A 380 -1.16 3.96 -7.42
C CYS A 380 -0.68 5.16 -8.26
N TRP A 381 -0.76 6.36 -7.68
CA TRP A 381 -0.36 7.61 -8.31
C TRP A 381 0.05 8.65 -7.27
N GLY A 382 0.64 9.77 -7.71
CA GLY A 382 1.19 10.81 -6.87
C GLY A 382 2.72 10.78 -6.85
N TYR A 383 3.31 11.17 -5.72
CA TYR A 383 4.75 11.18 -5.50
C TYR A 383 5.32 9.76 -5.41
N ASN A 384 6.57 9.58 -5.86
CA ASN A 384 7.19 8.25 -5.95
C ASN A 384 8.69 8.21 -5.59
N GLY A 385 9.21 9.21 -4.90
CA GLY A 385 10.65 9.30 -4.61
C GLY A 385 11.23 8.11 -3.85
N SER A 386 10.43 7.41 -3.03
CA SER A 386 10.81 6.17 -2.34
C SER A 386 10.26 4.90 -3.01
N GLY A 387 9.63 4.99 -4.19
CA GLY A 387 9.03 3.84 -4.87
C GLY A 387 7.63 3.46 -4.38
N GLN A 388 6.92 4.35 -3.67
CA GLN A 388 5.62 4.09 -3.05
C GLN A 388 4.47 3.81 -4.02
N LEU A 389 4.65 4.02 -5.33
CA LEU A 389 3.68 3.61 -6.36
C LEU A 389 3.80 2.12 -6.72
N GLY A 390 4.89 1.44 -6.34
CA GLY A 390 5.06 0.00 -6.57
C GLY A 390 5.14 -0.42 -8.03
N ASN A 391 5.49 0.49 -8.93
CA ASN A 391 5.51 0.29 -10.38
C ASN A 391 6.91 -0.04 -10.94
N GLY A 392 7.89 -0.29 -10.05
CA GLY A 392 9.28 -0.58 -10.41
C GLY A 392 10.13 0.66 -10.71
N THR A 393 9.59 1.87 -10.51
CA THR A 393 10.28 3.14 -10.73
C THR A 393 10.26 4.01 -9.47
N ILE A 394 10.93 5.17 -9.53
CA ILE A 394 10.87 6.22 -8.51
C ILE A 394 10.33 7.54 -9.09
N ALA A 395 9.79 7.52 -10.31
CA ALA A 395 9.20 8.69 -10.95
C ALA A 395 7.75 8.90 -10.47
N ALA A 396 7.40 10.12 -10.09
CA ALA A 396 6.04 10.51 -9.76
C ALA A 396 5.10 10.33 -10.97
N SER A 397 3.82 10.11 -10.71
CA SER A 397 2.81 10.00 -11.76
C SER A 397 1.52 10.70 -11.36
N PRO A 398 1.04 11.70 -12.12
CA PRO A 398 -0.26 12.33 -11.87
C PRO A 398 -1.45 11.46 -12.37
N LEU A 399 -1.16 10.28 -12.91
CA LEU A 399 -2.15 9.33 -13.42
C LEU A 399 -1.95 7.96 -12.75
N PRO A 400 -3.03 7.17 -12.56
CA PRO A 400 -2.96 5.83 -11.99
C PRO A 400 -2.03 4.88 -12.74
N THR A 401 -0.97 4.40 -12.10
CA THR A 401 -0.01 3.42 -12.63
C THR A 401 -0.24 2.04 -12.03
N VAL A 402 0.11 1.00 -12.76
CA VAL A 402 -0.04 -0.41 -12.31
C VAL A 402 0.95 -0.73 -11.20
N VAL A 403 0.47 -1.27 -10.10
CA VAL A 403 1.31 -1.93 -9.10
C VAL A 403 1.82 -3.24 -9.70
N VAL A 404 3.12 -3.37 -9.88
CA VAL A 404 3.71 -4.55 -10.53
C VAL A 404 3.86 -5.71 -9.53
N GLY A 405 3.66 -6.93 -10.03
CA GLY A 405 4.02 -8.12 -9.30
C GLY A 405 5.52 -8.38 -9.42
N VAL A 406 6.15 -8.78 -8.35
CA VAL A 406 7.41 -9.50 -8.47
C VAL A 406 7.05 -10.93 -8.88
N CYS A 407 7.65 -11.43 -9.96
CA CYS A 407 7.61 -12.87 -10.20
C CYS A 407 8.22 -13.52 -8.96
N GLU A 408 7.40 -14.22 -8.16
CA GLU A 408 7.98 -15.04 -7.10
C GLU A 408 9.04 -15.91 -7.74
N ALA A 409 10.26 -15.80 -7.22
CA ALA A 409 11.31 -16.70 -7.59
C ALA A 409 10.73 -18.11 -7.47
N ALA A 410 10.77 -18.90 -8.57
CA ALA A 410 10.76 -20.33 -8.37
C ALA A 410 11.70 -20.65 -7.19
N PRO A 411 11.39 -21.67 -6.35
CA PRO A 411 12.17 -21.94 -5.17
C PRO A 411 13.64 -21.82 -5.53
N ASP A 412 14.37 -21.18 -4.63
CA ASP A 412 15.79 -20.79 -4.74
C ASP A 412 16.50 -21.58 -5.85
N PRO A 413 17.05 -20.96 -6.89
CA PRO A 413 17.79 -21.70 -7.93
C PRO A 413 19.03 -22.43 -7.36
N GLY A 414 19.17 -22.47 -6.04
CA GLY A 414 20.23 -23.18 -5.35
C GLY A 414 21.57 -22.42 -5.31
N PHE A 415 21.55 -21.10 -5.50
CA PHE A 415 22.75 -20.28 -5.29
C PHE A 415 22.98 -20.04 -3.81
N ILE A 416 24.06 -20.57 -3.27
CA ILE A 416 24.42 -20.42 -1.86
C ILE A 416 25.29 -19.18 -1.59
N ASP A 417 25.77 -18.50 -2.64
CA ASP A 417 26.61 -17.32 -2.58
C ASP A 417 25.90 -15.99 -2.90
N VAL A 418 24.60 -16.03 -3.23
CA VAL A 418 23.78 -14.85 -3.43
C VAL A 418 22.69 -14.80 -2.35
N SER A 419 22.81 -13.86 -1.43
CA SER A 419 21.75 -13.65 -0.41
C SER A 419 20.44 -13.25 -1.05
N THR A 420 19.33 -13.87 -0.65
CA THR A 420 17.98 -13.52 -1.10
C THR A 420 17.58 -12.09 -0.74
N GLY A 421 18.24 -11.49 0.24
CA GLY A 421 18.08 -10.07 0.64
C GLY A 421 18.96 -9.08 -0.13
N ALA A 422 19.83 -9.55 -1.04
CA ALA A 422 20.66 -8.65 -1.83
C ALA A 422 19.83 -7.90 -2.89
N ASN A 423 20.09 -6.60 -3.07
CA ASN A 423 19.36 -5.75 -4.03
C ASN A 423 19.40 -6.26 -5.47
N TYR A 424 20.40 -7.04 -5.82
CA TYR A 424 20.59 -7.62 -7.16
C TYR A 424 20.11 -9.08 -7.28
N TYR A 425 19.63 -9.72 -6.18
CA TYR A 425 19.19 -11.13 -6.19
C TYR A 425 18.13 -11.40 -7.26
N ASN A 426 17.11 -10.56 -7.36
CA ASN A 426 16.06 -10.70 -8.37
C ASN A 426 16.58 -10.53 -9.80
N ALA A 427 17.55 -9.62 -10.01
CA ALA A 427 18.18 -9.42 -11.30
C ALA A 427 19.03 -10.64 -11.69
N VAL A 428 19.80 -11.20 -10.77
CA VAL A 428 20.59 -12.43 -10.97
C VAL A 428 19.67 -13.62 -11.25
N ALA A 429 18.62 -13.80 -10.46
CA ALA A 429 17.64 -14.87 -10.66
C ALA A 429 16.92 -14.75 -12.02
N TRP A 430 16.67 -13.53 -12.49
CA TRP A 430 16.13 -13.29 -13.83
C TRP A 430 17.12 -13.65 -14.94
N LEU A 431 18.39 -13.25 -14.82
CA LEU A 431 19.44 -13.56 -15.79
C LEU A 431 19.64 -15.07 -15.95
N VAL A 432 19.64 -15.80 -14.85
CA VAL A 432 19.75 -17.27 -14.85
C VAL A 432 18.56 -17.91 -15.52
N ARG A 433 17.34 -17.46 -15.25
CA ARG A 433 16.11 -17.97 -15.88
C ARG A 433 16.02 -17.66 -17.37
N ALA A 434 16.55 -16.50 -17.77
CA ALA A 434 16.66 -16.13 -19.18
C ALA A 434 17.76 -16.90 -19.92
N GLY A 435 18.51 -17.79 -19.25
CA GLY A 435 19.61 -18.53 -19.84
C GLY A 435 20.82 -17.65 -20.23
N ILE A 436 20.87 -16.41 -19.67
CA ILE A 436 21.89 -15.41 -20.03
C ILE A 436 23.20 -15.65 -19.25
N THR A 437 23.07 -16.19 -18.03
CA THR A 437 24.22 -16.54 -17.20
C THR A 437 23.94 -17.80 -16.38
N GLY A 438 25.00 -18.56 -16.09
CA GLY A 438 25.00 -19.68 -15.16
C GLY A 438 25.99 -19.44 -14.03
N GLY A 439 25.98 -20.27 -13.01
CA GLY A 439 26.96 -20.26 -11.95
C GLY A 439 28.36 -20.71 -12.46
N THR A 440 29.40 -20.43 -11.69
CA THR A 440 30.76 -20.90 -11.95
C THR A 440 30.92 -22.38 -11.64
N ALA A 441 29.96 -22.99 -10.95
CA ALA A 441 29.79 -24.41 -10.70
C ALA A 441 28.30 -24.71 -10.55
N PRO A 442 27.82 -25.97 -10.61
CA PRO A 442 26.45 -26.32 -10.35
C PRO A 442 25.95 -25.75 -9.00
N GLY A 443 24.88 -24.96 -9.03
CA GLY A 443 24.29 -24.34 -7.85
C GLY A 443 25.01 -23.12 -7.28
N LYS A 444 26.03 -22.56 -7.94
CA LYS A 444 26.75 -21.35 -7.47
C LYS A 444 26.73 -20.24 -8.50
N TYR A 445 26.62 -19.03 -8.03
CA TYR A 445 26.87 -17.81 -8.77
C TYR A 445 27.92 -16.99 -8.01
N SER A 446 29.02 -16.64 -8.68
CA SER A 446 30.10 -15.85 -8.07
C SER A 446 29.99 -14.39 -8.53
N PRO A 447 29.54 -13.45 -7.73
CA PRO A 447 29.42 -12.05 -8.11
C PRO A 447 30.78 -11.38 -8.38
N ASN A 448 31.86 -11.96 -7.89
CA ASN A 448 33.25 -11.48 -8.11
C ASN A 448 33.93 -12.14 -9.29
N ALA A 449 33.31 -13.12 -9.95
CA ALA A 449 33.87 -13.70 -11.18
C ALA A 449 33.83 -12.63 -12.28
N LYS A 450 34.94 -12.52 -13.03
CA LYS A 450 35.04 -11.60 -14.18
C LYS A 450 33.96 -11.96 -15.20
N VAL A 451 32.96 -11.10 -15.32
CA VAL A 451 31.96 -11.20 -16.40
C VAL A 451 32.68 -11.03 -17.72
N THR A 452 32.52 -11.98 -18.63
CA THR A 452 33.17 -11.88 -19.94
C THR A 452 32.60 -10.71 -20.74
N ARG A 453 33.37 -10.11 -21.65
CA ARG A 453 32.91 -9.02 -22.52
C ARG A 453 31.62 -9.39 -23.30
N ALA A 454 31.47 -10.65 -23.66
CA ALA A 454 30.29 -11.15 -24.33
C ALA A 454 29.04 -11.15 -23.40
N GLN A 455 29.21 -11.56 -22.14
CA GLN A 455 28.14 -11.53 -21.14
C GLN A 455 27.72 -10.09 -20.80
N MET A 456 28.69 -9.17 -20.70
CA MET A 456 28.44 -7.75 -20.50
C MET A 456 27.76 -7.11 -21.72
N ALA A 457 28.15 -7.50 -22.93
CA ALA A 457 27.54 -7.00 -24.16
C ALA A 457 26.06 -7.41 -24.29
N VAL A 458 25.69 -8.62 -23.87
CA VAL A 458 24.30 -9.09 -23.82
C VAL A 458 23.51 -8.30 -22.76
N PHE A 459 24.12 -8.05 -21.60
CA PHE A 459 23.51 -7.24 -20.53
C PHE A 459 23.29 -5.78 -20.97
N LEU A 460 24.30 -5.18 -21.59
CA LEU A 460 24.21 -3.82 -22.11
C LEU A 460 23.23 -3.72 -23.28
N LYS A 461 23.18 -4.69 -24.20
CA LYS A 461 22.21 -4.71 -25.30
C LYS A 461 20.77 -4.86 -24.81
N ALA A 462 20.52 -5.70 -23.81
CA ALA A 462 19.19 -5.82 -23.18
C ALA A 462 18.76 -4.53 -22.45
N ASN A 463 19.72 -3.70 -22.02
CA ASN A 463 19.45 -2.40 -21.38
C ASN A 463 19.51 -1.21 -22.34
N THR A 464 20.18 -1.29 -23.49
CA THR A 464 20.29 -0.18 -24.46
C THR A 464 19.11 -0.06 -25.40
N ASP A 465 18.27 -1.08 -25.52
CA ASP A 465 16.93 -0.94 -26.13
C ASP A 465 15.96 -0.13 -25.23
N ARG A 466 16.36 0.22 -24.03
CA ARG A 466 15.79 1.32 -23.24
C ARG A 466 16.64 2.57 -23.51
N LYS A 467 16.25 3.37 -24.50
CA LYS A 467 16.78 4.72 -24.69
C LYS A 467 16.74 5.50 -23.39
N SER A 468 17.87 6.15 -23.11
CA SER A 468 18.17 7.10 -22.04
C SER A 468 18.54 6.49 -20.70
N VAL A 469 19.85 6.38 -20.49
CA VAL A 469 20.48 6.93 -19.29
C VAL A 469 21.84 7.46 -19.70
N VAL A 470 21.96 8.73 -19.76
CA VAL A 470 23.06 9.52 -19.23
C VAL A 470 22.45 10.48 -18.23
#